data_bfa8baf5510a23b6654f347ebd523fce
#
_entry.id   bfa8baf5510a23b6654f347ebd523fce
#
_cell.length_a   1.000
_cell.length_b   1.000
_cell.length_c   1.000
_cell.angle_alpha   90.00
_cell.angle_beta   90.00
_cell.angle_gamma   90.00
#
_symmetry.space_group_name_H-M   'P 1'
#
loop_
_entity.id
_entity.type
_entity.pdbx_description
1 polymer ?
#
loop_
_entity_poly.entity_id
_entity_poly.type
_entity_poly.pdbx_seq_one_letter_code
_entity_poly.pdbx_strand_id
1 'polypeptide(L)'
;LFTPSADHDLPLDETGRWTTSEADVIHAYQRHALQVGHVDRMVGDLVSGLKDAGRWDDTVVVVTADHGTSFTPGTSRRVGEDASLDEVYRVPLFLHIPGQNSASTDDRLTRLIDVTPTVMDVLEVSVDDWDLEGYSLLDGSELPERVEVRSGNQTMTVPPTNEGALATAARNAAWFPHGDGWRGIAGPGPAGALVGRRVDSLDVGPEAGTATTDIDIALVDRSTGYAPLLIDIVVEPTGVMPDRILVAVDEVVAGVGLPTQDEPGLFRVILDPALLPDGAHTMQVVAWSDGGTLGELTLQAGSRLQRTPDGWMVAGRILPDELRTATRVAHVEQVTADGPVIAVSGWAADLDQRTAPQFVALVDGDTVLNVDTALTTRADVASQHGEDVAQAAFS
;
A
#
# COMPACT_ATOMS: atom_id res chain seq x y z
N LEU A 1 -6.78 3.34 7.98
CA LEU A 1 -6.90 1.90 7.99
C LEU A 1 -6.86 1.41 6.56
N PHE A 2 -5.83 0.65 6.23
CA PHE A 2 -5.64 0.09 4.91
C PHE A 2 -5.98 -1.37 5.02
N THR A 3 -6.95 -1.84 4.25
CA THR A 3 -6.76 -3.14 3.67
C THR A 3 -5.85 -2.91 2.46
N PRO A 4 -4.62 -3.37 2.44
CA PRO A 4 -4.00 -3.65 1.17
C PRO A 4 -4.98 -4.64 0.53
N SER A 5 -5.49 -4.35 -0.67
CA SER A 5 -5.91 -5.46 -1.50
C SER A 5 -4.68 -6.36 -1.58
N ALA A 6 -4.80 -7.57 -1.09
CA ALA A 6 -3.69 -8.52 -1.02
C ALA A 6 -3.10 -8.83 -2.40
N ASP A 7 -3.80 -8.43 -3.44
CA ASP A 7 -3.57 -8.78 -4.84
C ASP A 7 -2.76 -7.78 -5.65
N HIS A 8 -2.32 -6.65 -5.07
CA HIS A 8 -1.36 -5.82 -5.77
C HIS A 8 0.03 -6.32 -5.45
N ASP A 9 0.47 -7.29 -6.20
CA ASP A 9 1.85 -7.69 -6.21
C ASP A 9 2.74 -6.47 -6.42
N LEU A 10 3.81 -6.41 -5.64
CA LEU A 10 4.82 -5.40 -5.88
C LEU A 10 5.43 -5.67 -7.26
N PRO A 11 5.76 -4.64 -8.05
CA PRO A 11 6.37 -4.82 -9.36
C PRO A 11 7.82 -5.29 -9.23
N LEU A 12 7.97 -6.55 -8.82
CA LEU A 12 9.24 -7.23 -8.59
C LEU A 12 9.37 -8.42 -9.55
N ASP A 13 10.58 -8.65 -10.02
CA ASP A 13 10.89 -9.89 -10.71
C ASP A 13 11.01 -11.09 -9.74
N GLU A 14 11.20 -12.28 -10.28
CA GLU A 14 11.34 -13.54 -9.52
C GLU A 14 12.51 -13.51 -8.51
N THR A 15 13.46 -12.60 -8.67
CA THR A 15 14.61 -12.42 -7.77
C THR A 15 14.39 -11.35 -6.70
N GLY A 16 13.22 -10.71 -6.68
CA GLY A 16 12.87 -9.65 -5.75
C GLY A 16 13.49 -8.28 -6.10
N ARG A 17 13.80 -8.06 -7.38
CA ARG A 17 14.25 -6.77 -7.90
C ARG A 17 13.08 -5.97 -8.43
N TRP A 18 13.14 -4.65 -8.25
CA TRP A 18 12.18 -3.76 -8.86
C TRP A 18 12.22 -3.84 -10.39
N THR A 19 11.08 -3.70 -11.03
CA THR A 19 11.02 -3.39 -12.47
C THR A 19 11.76 -2.08 -12.76
N THR A 20 12.00 -1.80 -14.03
CA THR A 20 12.64 -0.55 -14.43
C THR A 20 11.67 0.64 -14.52
N SER A 21 10.38 0.41 -14.33
CA SER A 21 9.35 1.45 -14.31
C SER A 21 9.46 2.31 -13.05
N GLU A 22 9.78 3.58 -13.22
CA GLU A 22 9.80 4.55 -12.12
C GLU A 22 8.38 4.76 -11.56
N ALA A 23 7.35 4.74 -12.40
CA ALA A 23 5.96 4.92 -11.98
C ALA A 23 5.52 3.83 -10.98
N ASP A 24 5.86 2.57 -11.27
CA ASP A 24 5.56 1.44 -10.39
C ASP A 24 6.32 1.53 -9.06
N VAL A 25 7.58 1.97 -9.11
CA VAL A 25 8.40 2.17 -7.90
C VAL A 25 7.87 3.34 -7.07
N ILE A 26 7.45 4.44 -7.70
CA ILE A 26 6.80 5.57 -7.00
C ILE A 26 5.53 5.10 -6.32
N HIS A 27 4.69 4.31 -7.00
CA HIS A 27 3.48 3.77 -6.39
C HIS A 27 3.80 2.87 -5.18
N ALA A 28 4.80 2.00 -5.29
CA ALA A 28 5.27 1.18 -4.17
C ALA A 28 5.80 2.03 -3.01
N TYR A 29 6.50 3.14 -3.30
CA TYR A 29 6.94 4.10 -2.30
C TYR A 29 5.77 4.79 -1.60
N GLN A 30 4.74 5.21 -2.35
CA GLN A 30 3.51 5.77 -1.77
C GLN A 30 2.89 4.78 -0.76
N ARG A 31 2.75 3.51 -1.11
CA ARG A 31 2.25 2.46 -0.21
C ARG A 31 3.12 2.30 1.03
N HIS A 32 4.45 2.34 0.87
CA HIS A 32 5.39 2.30 1.99
C HIS A 32 5.20 3.52 2.92
N ALA A 33 5.09 4.72 2.36
CA ALA A 33 4.86 5.94 3.15
C ALA A 33 3.55 5.86 3.97
N LEU A 34 2.50 5.25 3.41
CA LEU A 34 1.26 4.97 4.14
C LEU A 34 1.51 4.02 5.33
N GLN A 35 2.31 2.96 5.15
CA GLN A 35 2.67 2.05 6.25
C GLN A 35 3.49 2.76 7.33
N VAL A 36 4.46 3.60 6.93
CA VAL A 36 5.23 4.42 7.88
C VAL A 36 4.31 5.30 8.72
N GLY A 37 3.33 5.98 8.09
CA GLY A 37 2.35 6.79 8.82
C GLY A 37 1.42 5.98 9.74
N HIS A 38 1.19 4.69 9.44
CA HIS A 38 0.48 3.80 10.36
C HIS A 38 1.34 3.43 11.58
N VAL A 39 2.59 3.03 11.34
CA VAL A 39 3.54 2.70 12.41
C VAL A 39 3.78 3.90 13.32
N ASP A 40 3.92 5.12 12.76
CA ASP A 40 4.07 6.35 13.54
C ASP A 40 2.90 6.55 14.53
N ARG A 41 1.66 6.32 14.10
CA ARG A 41 0.49 6.37 14.99
C ARG A 41 0.56 5.30 16.09
N MET A 42 0.93 4.06 15.73
CA MET A 42 1.07 2.97 16.72
C MET A 42 2.12 3.31 17.78
N VAL A 43 3.26 3.89 17.38
CA VAL A 43 4.29 4.36 18.31
C VAL A 43 3.75 5.50 19.18
N GLY A 44 2.99 6.44 18.58
CA GLY A 44 2.33 7.51 19.32
C GLY A 44 1.36 7.00 20.38
N ASP A 45 0.54 6.00 20.04
CA ASP A 45 -0.40 5.37 20.96
C ASP A 45 0.32 4.64 22.11
N LEU A 46 1.41 3.91 21.78
CA LEU A 46 2.26 3.27 22.79
C LEU A 46 2.85 4.29 23.77
N VAL A 47 3.44 5.36 23.25
CA VAL A 47 4.03 6.43 24.06
C VAL A 47 2.98 7.09 24.95
N SER A 48 1.78 7.37 24.40
CA SER A 48 0.66 7.94 25.16
C SER A 48 0.20 6.99 26.27
N GLY A 49 0.02 5.71 25.95
CA GLY A 49 -0.36 4.69 26.93
C GLY A 49 0.65 4.54 28.07
N LEU A 50 1.96 4.58 27.78
CA LEU A 50 3.01 4.55 28.80
C LEU A 50 2.96 5.79 29.69
N LYS A 51 2.73 6.98 29.13
CA LYS A 51 2.57 8.23 29.90
C LYS A 51 1.34 8.21 30.78
N ASP A 52 0.20 7.78 30.26
CA ASP A 52 -1.07 7.69 30.99
C ASP A 52 -0.99 6.68 32.13
N ALA A 53 -0.23 5.61 31.94
CA ALA A 53 0.05 4.61 32.97
C ALA A 53 1.14 5.07 33.99
N GLY A 54 1.75 6.24 33.82
CA GLY A 54 2.84 6.73 34.66
C GLY A 54 4.10 5.86 34.57
N ARG A 55 4.31 5.18 33.43
CA ARG A 55 5.44 4.24 33.24
C ARG A 55 6.51 4.78 32.27
N TRP A 56 6.26 5.95 31.67
CA TRP A 56 7.20 6.53 30.69
C TRP A 56 8.61 6.69 31.23
N ASP A 57 8.75 7.24 32.44
CA ASP A 57 10.04 7.51 33.05
C ASP A 57 10.77 6.24 33.58
N ASP A 58 10.09 5.11 33.58
CA ASP A 58 10.62 3.82 34.06
C ASP A 58 10.82 2.81 32.90
N THR A 59 10.60 3.23 31.66
CA THR A 59 10.58 2.31 30.50
C THR A 59 11.69 2.68 29.52
N VAL A 60 12.41 1.67 29.02
CA VAL A 60 13.25 1.80 27.83
C VAL A 60 12.39 1.54 26.61
N VAL A 61 12.40 2.45 25.64
CA VAL A 61 11.71 2.25 24.35
C VAL A 61 12.73 2.35 23.24
N VAL A 62 12.79 1.31 22.40
CA VAL A 62 13.64 1.28 21.21
C VAL A 62 12.74 1.12 19.99
N VAL A 63 12.84 2.05 19.04
CA VAL A 63 12.16 1.97 17.74
C VAL A 63 13.20 1.91 16.64
N THR A 64 13.20 0.83 15.90
CA THR A 64 14.13 0.58 14.79
C THR A 64 13.52 -0.36 13.77
N ALA A 65 14.28 -0.72 12.74
CA ALA A 65 13.92 -1.74 11.76
C ALA A 65 15.07 -2.74 11.61
N ASP A 66 14.77 -3.95 11.16
CA ASP A 66 15.75 -5.00 10.87
C ASP A 66 16.59 -4.66 9.63
N HIS A 67 15.98 -4.05 8.63
CA HIS A 67 16.60 -3.51 7.42
C HIS A 67 15.69 -2.46 6.78
N GLY A 68 16.22 -1.69 5.86
CA GLY A 68 15.47 -0.77 5.04
C GLY A 68 14.93 -1.43 3.75
N THR A 69 14.44 -0.61 2.85
CA THR A 69 13.90 -1.05 1.55
C THR A 69 14.40 -0.09 0.48
N SER A 70 15.00 -0.64 -0.58
CA SER A 70 15.33 0.18 -1.75
C SER A 70 14.09 0.52 -2.56
N PHE A 71 14.05 1.75 -3.06
CA PHE A 71 13.12 2.25 -4.06
C PHE A 71 13.86 2.77 -5.29
N THR A 72 15.00 2.19 -5.60
CA THR A 72 15.75 2.48 -6.82
C THR A 72 15.32 1.49 -7.92
N PRO A 73 14.75 1.95 -9.05
CA PRO A 73 14.35 1.07 -10.15
C PRO A 73 15.47 0.12 -10.59
N GLY A 74 15.14 -1.14 -10.82
CA GLY A 74 16.09 -2.16 -11.26
C GLY A 74 17.02 -2.72 -10.18
N THR A 75 16.96 -2.24 -8.92
CA THR A 75 17.74 -2.81 -7.81
C THR A 75 16.95 -3.84 -7.02
N SER A 76 17.64 -4.67 -6.25
CA SER A 76 16.98 -5.55 -5.28
C SER A 76 16.27 -4.74 -4.20
N ARG A 77 15.05 -5.13 -3.87
CA ARG A 77 14.24 -4.47 -2.84
C ARG A 77 14.87 -4.53 -1.45
N ARG A 78 15.47 -5.67 -1.07
CA ARG A 78 15.93 -5.95 0.30
C ARG A 78 17.38 -6.38 0.40
N VAL A 79 18.04 -6.61 -0.73
CA VAL A 79 19.46 -6.95 -0.76
C VAL A 79 20.24 -5.70 -1.12
N GLY A 80 21.12 -5.25 -0.25
CA GLY A 80 21.93 -4.05 -0.50
C GLY A 80 22.92 -4.28 -1.63
N GLU A 81 22.95 -3.33 -2.53
CA GLU A 81 23.87 -3.21 -3.66
C GLU A 81 24.51 -1.82 -3.58
N ASP A 82 25.58 -1.56 -4.32
CA ASP A 82 26.26 -0.25 -4.29
C ASP A 82 25.29 0.92 -4.50
N ALA A 83 24.29 0.74 -5.40
CA ALA A 83 23.30 1.77 -5.70
C ALA A 83 22.18 1.91 -4.66
N SER A 84 22.03 0.95 -3.76
CA SER A 84 20.93 0.89 -2.77
C SER A 84 21.40 0.65 -1.33
N LEU A 85 22.69 0.71 -1.11
CA LEU A 85 23.32 0.42 0.18
C LEU A 85 22.70 1.22 1.33
N ASP A 86 22.58 2.53 1.15
CA ASP A 86 22.04 3.42 2.17
C ASP A 86 20.55 3.23 2.41
N GLU A 87 19.78 2.78 1.38
CA GLU A 87 18.35 2.51 1.52
C GLU A 87 18.08 1.23 2.32
N VAL A 88 18.96 0.24 2.19
CA VAL A 88 18.75 -1.09 2.79
C VAL A 88 19.40 -1.20 4.17
N TYR A 89 20.59 -0.63 4.37
CA TYR A 89 21.34 -0.83 5.60
C TYR A 89 21.30 0.35 6.59
N ARG A 90 20.79 1.51 6.16
CA ARG A 90 20.55 2.62 7.10
C ARG A 90 19.10 2.60 7.55
N VAL A 91 18.92 2.24 8.80
CA VAL A 91 17.61 2.19 9.45
C VAL A 91 17.52 3.26 10.54
N PRO A 92 16.33 3.76 10.86
CA PRO A 92 16.14 4.66 11.99
C PRO A 92 16.45 3.93 13.29
N LEU A 93 17.03 4.64 14.24
CA LEU A 93 17.17 4.18 15.62
C LEU A 93 16.74 5.32 16.55
N PHE A 94 15.63 5.12 17.24
CA PHE A 94 15.16 6.01 18.29
C PHE A 94 15.26 5.26 19.63
N LEU A 95 15.88 5.91 20.60
CA LEU A 95 16.07 5.37 21.94
C LEU A 95 15.49 6.35 22.97
N HIS A 96 14.58 5.87 23.77
CA HIS A 96 14.16 6.54 25.01
C HIS A 96 14.65 5.73 26.20
N ILE A 97 15.26 6.42 27.16
CA ILE A 97 15.77 5.81 28.41
C ILE A 97 15.09 6.46 29.63
N PRO A 98 14.96 5.73 30.75
CA PRO A 98 14.41 6.24 31.99
C PRO A 98 15.04 7.57 32.39
N GLY A 99 14.21 8.53 32.81
CA GLY A 99 14.65 9.83 33.29
C GLY A 99 15.14 10.80 32.19
N GLN A 100 15.02 10.46 30.92
CA GLN A 100 15.35 11.34 29.81
C GLN A 100 14.36 12.51 29.70
N ASN A 101 14.85 13.74 29.87
CA ASN A 101 14.03 14.95 29.90
C ASN A 101 14.18 15.82 28.63
N SER A 102 15.11 15.48 27.74
CA SER A 102 15.36 16.21 26.50
C SER A 102 15.70 15.30 25.35
N ALA A 103 15.28 15.69 24.15
CA ALA A 103 15.70 15.03 22.93
C ALA A 103 17.14 15.45 22.56
N SER A 104 17.89 14.51 22.01
CA SER A 104 19.20 14.74 21.41
C SER A 104 19.36 13.91 20.15
N THR A 105 20.22 14.34 19.25
CA THR A 105 20.61 13.58 18.07
C THR A 105 22.06 13.16 18.22
N ASP A 106 22.34 11.92 17.89
CA ASP A 106 23.69 11.36 17.85
C ASP A 106 24.00 10.96 16.40
N ASP A 107 25.02 11.59 15.81
CA ASP A 107 25.42 11.37 14.42
C ASP A 107 26.49 10.27 14.26
N ARG A 108 26.88 9.61 15.37
CA ARG A 108 27.82 8.49 15.32
C ARG A 108 27.25 7.32 14.50
N LEU A 109 28.12 6.62 13.79
CA LEU A 109 27.74 5.41 13.07
C LEU A 109 27.46 4.28 14.07
N THR A 110 26.18 3.90 14.20
CA THR A 110 25.70 2.85 15.11
C THR A 110 25.25 1.61 14.33
N ARG A 111 25.18 0.48 15.03
CA ARG A 111 24.76 -0.80 14.45
C ARG A 111 23.60 -1.38 15.28
N LEU A 112 22.75 -2.20 14.68
CA LEU A 112 21.67 -2.86 15.42
C LEU A 112 22.17 -3.77 16.55
N ILE A 113 23.38 -4.33 16.42
CA ILE A 113 24.01 -5.15 17.47
C ILE A 113 24.39 -4.31 18.69
N ASP A 114 24.46 -2.98 18.59
CA ASP A 114 24.77 -2.07 19.70
C ASP A 114 23.54 -1.84 20.60
N VAL A 115 22.33 -2.21 20.15
CA VAL A 115 21.08 -2.06 20.92
C VAL A 115 21.09 -2.92 22.18
N THR A 116 21.48 -4.19 22.07
CA THR A 116 21.47 -5.12 23.21
C THR A 116 22.37 -4.65 24.35
N PRO A 117 23.67 -4.39 24.14
CA PRO A 117 24.53 -3.87 25.23
C PRO A 117 24.05 -2.53 25.77
N THR A 118 23.47 -1.66 24.94
CA THR A 118 22.90 -0.38 25.40
C THR A 118 21.72 -0.59 26.34
N VAL A 119 20.81 -1.49 26.02
CA VAL A 119 19.66 -1.80 26.91
C VAL A 119 20.14 -2.42 28.21
N MET A 120 21.13 -3.33 28.17
CA MET A 120 21.68 -3.95 29.37
C MET A 120 22.39 -2.92 30.26
N ASP A 121 23.07 -1.96 29.67
CA ASP A 121 23.72 -0.85 30.38
C ASP A 121 22.66 0.02 31.11
N VAL A 122 21.57 0.40 30.44
CA VAL A 122 20.45 1.12 31.08
C VAL A 122 19.84 0.33 32.23
N LEU A 123 19.76 -0.98 32.11
CA LEU A 123 19.20 -1.86 33.13
C LEU A 123 20.20 -2.24 34.22
N GLU A 124 21.44 -1.73 34.19
CA GLU A 124 22.54 -2.05 35.11
C GLU A 124 22.83 -3.57 35.18
N VAL A 125 22.65 -4.28 34.06
CA VAL A 125 22.93 -5.72 33.91
C VAL A 125 24.31 -5.90 33.33
N SER A 126 25.24 -6.53 34.09
CA SER A 126 26.59 -6.87 33.60
C SER A 126 26.46 -7.90 32.44
N VAL A 127 27.18 -7.62 31.37
CA VAL A 127 27.33 -8.47 30.18
C VAL A 127 28.78 -8.93 29.95
N ASP A 128 29.62 -8.80 30.98
CA ASP A 128 31.06 -9.08 30.87
C ASP A 128 31.35 -10.54 30.44
N ASP A 129 30.46 -11.47 30.81
CA ASP A 129 30.57 -12.89 30.43
C ASP A 129 29.87 -13.21 29.09
N TRP A 130 29.29 -12.21 28.41
CA TRP A 130 28.58 -12.37 27.15
C TRP A 130 29.53 -12.05 26.00
N ASP A 131 29.53 -12.90 24.98
CA ASP A 131 30.30 -12.66 23.75
C ASP A 131 29.50 -11.72 22.82
N LEU A 132 29.40 -10.44 23.20
CA LEU A 132 28.70 -9.41 22.43
C LEU A 132 29.69 -8.66 21.54
N GLU A 133 29.39 -8.58 20.25
CA GLU A 133 30.16 -7.79 19.28
C GLU A 133 29.76 -6.29 19.30
N GLY A 134 28.64 -5.94 19.92
CA GLY A 134 28.12 -4.57 20.04
C GLY A 134 28.71 -3.82 21.24
N TYR A 135 28.56 -2.50 21.22
CA TYR A 135 28.99 -1.57 22.29
C TYR A 135 27.77 -0.79 22.82
N SER A 136 27.80 -0.43 24.11
CA SER A 136 26.80 0.48 24.64
C SER A 136 26.94 1.87 24.00
N LEU A 137 25.85 2.45 23.54
CA LEU A 137 25.81 3.79 23.01
C LEU A 137 25.93 4.87 24.10
N LEU A 138 25.86 4.48 25.38
CA LEU A 138 25.84 5.36 26.55
C LEU A 138 27.19 5.44 27.29
N ASP A 139 28.06 4.46 27.12
CA ASP A 139 29.30 4.35 27.87
C ASP A 139 30.47 5.22 27.35
N GLY A 140 30.24 5.95 26.25
CA GLY A 140 31.23 6.80 25.62
C GLY A 140 32.29 6.04 24.83
N SER A 141 32.13 4.75 24.62
CA SER A 141 33.02 3.93 23.78
C SER A 141 33.18 4.52 22.37
N GLU A 142 34.39 4.41 21.83
CA GLU A 142 34.60 4.75 20.42
C GLU A 142 33.91 3.73 19.54
N LEU A 143 32.87 4.17 18.81
CA LEU A 143 32.22 3.36 17.81
C LEU A 143 33.11 3.18 16.58
N PRO A 144 32.95 2.09 15.81
CA PRO A 144 33.79 1.86 14.66
C PRO A 144 33.60 2.94 13.59
N GLU A 145 34.70 3.46 13.06
CA GLU A 145 34.67 4.43 11.97
C GLU A 145 34.10 3.87 10.67
N ARG A 146 34.02 2.54 10.55
CA ARG A 146 33.49 1.81 9.38
C ARG A 146 32.70 0.63 9.83
N VAL A 147 31.56 0.43 9.17
CA VAL A 147 30.73 -0.75 9.38
C VAL A 147 30.73 -1.58 8.11
N GLU A 148 31.09 -2.85 8.26
CA GLU A 148 30.96 -3.85 7.22
C GLU A 148 29.64 -4.59 7.37
N VAL A 149 28.90 -4.72 6.27
CA VAL A 149 27.67 -5.48 6.20
C VAL A 149 27.83 -6.63 5.21
N ARG A 150 27.20 -7.75 5.50
CA ARG A 150 27.19 -8.90 4.60
C ARG A 150 25.88 -8.93 3.81
N SER A 151 25.99 -8.99 2.50
CA SER A 151 24.88 -9.17 1.57
C SER A 151 25.13 -10.44 0.77
N GLY A 152 24.49 -11.54 1.14
CA GLY A 152 24.79 -12.86 0.59
C GLY A 152 26.26 -13.25 0.82
N ASN A 153 27.01 -13.45 -0.27
CA ASN A 153 28.45 -13.77 -0.23
C ASN A 153 29.37 -12.56 -0.35
N GLN A 154 28.80 -11.34 -0.40
CA GLN A 154 29.58 -10.11 -0.53
C GLN A 154 29.67 -9.39 0.81
N THR A 155 30.82 -8.78 1.07
CA THR A 155 31.00 -7.83 2.17
C THR A 155 31.06 -6.43 1.58
N MET A 156 30.26 -5.54 2.11
CA MET A 156 30.16 -4.17 1.68
C MET A 156 30.47 -3.26 2.87
N THR A 157 31.06 -2.11 2.61
CA THR A 157 31.36 -1.12 3.66
C THR A 157 30.32 -0.01 3.61
N VAL A 158 29.62 0.21 4.72
CA VAL A 158 28.72 1.36 4.86
C VAL A 158 29.56 2.63 5.03
N PRO A 159 29.35 3.68 4.21
CA PRO A 159 30.05 4.94 4.38
C PRO A 159 29.79 5.56 5.76
N PRO A 160 30.76 6.24 6.37
CA PRO A 160 30.57 6.85 7.69
C PRO A 160 29.67 8.10 7.65
N THR A 161 29.41 8.66 6.46
CA THR A 161 28.59 9.85 6.27
C THR A 161 27.17 9.50 5.85
N ASN A 162 26.23 10.40 6.12
CA ASN A 162 24.81 10.24 5.71
C ASN A 162 24.53 10.82 4.31
N GLU A 163 25.56 11.19 3.53
CA GLU A 163 25.39 11.85 2.23
C GLU A 163 24.56 11.02 1.25
N GLY A 164 24.82 9.71 1.16
CA GLY A 164 24.07 8.81 0.29
C GLY A 164 22.61 8.70 0.71
N ALA A 165 22.34 8.55 2.00
CA ALA A 165 20.98 8.50 2.54
C ALA A 165 20.23 9.81 2.30
N LEU A 166 20.87 10.96 2.48
CA LEU A 166 20.28 12.27 2.20
C LEU A 166 20.02 12.48 0.72
N ALA A 167 20.93 12.04 -0.15
CA ALA A 167 20.74 12.10 -1.60
C ALA A 167 19.53 11.24 -2.04
N THR A 168 19.42 10.04 -1.47
CA THR A 168 18.28 9.14 -1.71
C THR A 168 16.97 9.76 -1.22
N ALA A 169 16.96 10.31 -0.01
CA ALA A 169 15.78 10.99 0.53
C ALA A 169 15.35 12.18 -0.36
N ALA A 170 16.32 12.97 -0.83
CA ALA A 170 16.05 14.08 -1.75
C ALA A 170 15.49 13.61 -3.10
N ARG A 171 16.03 12.51 -3.65
CA ARG A 171 15.50 11.89 -4.87
C ARG A 171 14.05 11.44 -4.67
N ASN A 172 13.76 10.71 -3.60
CA ASN A 172 12.41 10.21 -3.34
C ASN A 172 11.43 11.36 -3.05
N ALA A 173 11.88 12.40 -2.35
CA ALA A 173 11.08 13.61 -2.14
C ALA A 173 10.76 14.36 -3.45
N ALA A 174 11.65 14.30 -4.44
CA ALA A 174 11.43 14.94 -5.74
C ALA A 174 10.28 14.28 -6.55
N TRP A 175 9.88 13.07 -6.20
CA TRP A 175 8.68 12.46 -6.78
C TRP A 175 7.40 13.17 -6.36
N PHE A 176 7.42 13.89 -5.23
CA PHE A 176 6.28 14.58 -4.63
C PHE A 176 6.56 16.08 -4.46
N PRO A 177 6.72 16.82 -5.57
CA PRO A 177 7.20 18.22 -5.52
C PRO A 177 6.16 19.21 -4.99
N HIS A 178 4.93 18.77 -4.75
CA HIS A 178 3.82 19.62 -4.37
C HIS A 178 3.09 19.08 -3.13
N GLY A 179 2.78 19.98 -2.21
CA GLY A 179 2.03 19.67 -0.99
C GLY A 179 2.88 18.98 0.09
N ASP A 180 2.28 18.87 1.27
CA ASP A 180 2.87 18.25 2.45
C ASP A 180 2.02 17.04 2.89
N GLY A 181 2.64 16.12 3.62
CA GLY A 181 1.97 14.96 4.19
C GLY A 181 1.22 14.13 3.15
N TRP A 182 -0.01 13.76 3.47
CA TRP A 182 -0.84 12.90 2.60
C TRP A 182 -1.16 13.53 1.25
N ARG A 183 -1.38 14.84 1.21
CA ARG A 183 -1.62 15.57 -0.04
C ARG A 183 -0.41 15.46 -0.98
N GLY A 184 0.80 15.57 -0.44
CA GLY A 184 2.02 15.37 -1.22
C GLY A 184 2.08 13.95 -1.78
N ILE A 185 1.90 12.94 -0.93
CA ILE A 185 1.92 11.52 -1.31
C ILE A 185 0.85 11.18 -2.36
N ALA A 186 -0.34 11.79 -2.28
CA ALA A 186 -1.41 11.58 -3.26
C ALA A 186 -1.13 12.26 -4.62
N GLY A 187 -0.14 13.15 -4.70
CA GLY A 187 0.15 13.98 -5.87
C GLY A 187 1.54 13.76 -6.48
N PRO A 188 1.90 12.57 -6.99
CA PRO A 188 3.20 12.37 -7.59
C PRO A 188 3.39 13.18 -8.88
N GLY A 189 4.59 13.75 -9.02
CA GLY A 189 5.01 14.51 -10.20
C GLY A 189 4.32 15.85 -10.38
N PRO A 190 4.41 16.44 -11.57
CA PRO A 190 3.93 17.82 -11.83
C PRO A 190 2.42 17.98 -11.67
N ALA A 191 1.64 16.94 -11.99
CA ALA A 191 0.18 16.94 -11.82
C ALA A 191 -0.25 17.05 -10.35
N GLY A 192 0.65 16.74 -9.40
CA GLY A 192 0.41 16.88 -7.96
C GLY A 192 0.03 18.29 -7.52
N ALA A 193 0.43 19.33 -8.27
CA ALA A 193 -0.01 20.71 -8.03
C ALA A 193 -1.54 20.90 -8.11
N LEU A 194 -2.24 19.93 -8.71
CA LEU A 194 -3.70 19.98 -8.88
C LEU A 194 -4.45 19.32 -7.72
N VAL A 195 -3.80 18.55 -6.88
CA VAL A 195 -4.43 17.92 -5.70
C VAL A 195 -4.97 19.02 -4.76
N GLY A 196 -6.23 18.87 -4.39
CA GLY A 196 -6.98 19.85 -3.59
C GLY A 196 -7.62 20.99 -4.40
N ARG A 197 -7.45 21.02 -5.73
CA ARG A 197 -8.15 21.96 -6.60
C ARG A 197 -9.49 21.40 -7.06
N ARG A 198 -10.45 22.28 -7.28
CA ARG A 198 -11.75 21.88 -7.84
C ARG A 198 -11.64 21.69 -9.36
N VAL A 199 -12.27 20.63 -9.86
CA VAL A 199 -12.26 20.30 -11.30
C VAL A 199 -12.87 21.42 -12.14
N ASP A 200 -13.94 22.08 -11.66
CA ASP A 200 -14.58 23.21 -12.35
C ASP A 200 -13.68 24.47 -12.47
N SER A 201 -12.59 24.53 -11.68
CA SER A 201 -11.57 25.58 -11.77
C SER A 201 -10.44 25.24 -12.77
N LEU A 202 -10.48 24.04 -13.36
CA LEU A 202 -9.48 23.57 -14.32
C LEU A 202 -10.04 23.71 -15.74
N ASP A 203 -9.15 23.98 -16.70
CA ASP A 203 -9.50 24.01 -18.13
C ASP A 203 -9.51 22.57 -18.68
N VAL A 204 -10.58 21.83 -18.38
CA VAL A 204 -10.74 20.45 -18.85
C VAL A 204 -11.34 20.49 -20.26
N GLY A 205 -10.59 19.94 -21.21
CA GLY A 205 -10.97 19.82 -22.61
C GLY A 205 -12.07 18.76 -22.83
N PRO A 206 -12.36 18.47 -24.09
CA PRO A 206 -13.39 17.51 -24.47
C PRO A 206 -13.08 16.09 -23.98
N GLU A 207 -14.05 15.19 -24.15
CA GLU A 207 -13.93 13.78 -23.83
C GLU A 207 -12.67 13.16 -24.47
N ALA A 208 -11.84 12.54 -23.64
CA ALA A 208 -10.58 11.91 -24.02
C ALA A 208 -10.67 10.37 -24.00
N GLY A 209 -11.79 9.81 -23.54
CA GLY A 209 -11.99 8.37 -23.45
C GLY A 209 -12.89 7.97 -22.31
N THR A 210 -12.79 6.70 -21.93
CA THR A 210 -13.52 6.13 -20.77
C THR A 210 -12.57 5.67 -19.69
N ALA A 211 -13.06 5.65 -18.46
CA ALA A 211 -12.37 5.11 -17.30
C ALA A 211 -13.28 4.10 -16.60
N THR A 212 -12.70 3.00 -16.12
CA THR A 212 -13.43 1.95 -15.38
C THR A 212 -12.68 1.62 -14.09
N THR A 213 -13.39 1.47 -13.00
CA THR A 213 -12.86 0.99 -11.72
C THR A 213 -13.87 0.08 -11.05
N ASP A 214 -13.38 -0.88 -10.29
CA ASP A 214 -14.18 -1.78 -9.45
C ASP A 214 -14.38 -1.23 -8.01
N ILE A 215 -13.64 -0.17 -7.66
CA ILE A 215 -13.72 0.46 -6.34
C ILE A 215 -14.92 1.40 -6.24
N ASP A 216 -15.66 1.24 -5.15
CA ASP A 216 -16.78 2.12 -4.80
C ASP A 216 -16.40 3.12 -3.72
N ILE A 217 -16.58 4.41 -4.04
CA ILE A 217 -16.51 5.49 -3.06
C ILE A 217 -17.88 6.14 -2.79
N ALA A 218 -18.96 5.59 -3.37
CA ALA A 218 -20.28 6.20 -3.21
C ALA A 218 -20.77 6.24 -1.76
N LEU A 219 -20.24 5.36 -0.90
CA LEU A 219 -20.47 5.43 0.54
C LEU A 219 -19.23 4.95 1.28
N VAL A 220 -18.59 5.86 2.02
CA VAL A 220 -17.43 5.58 2.86
C VAL A 220 -17.86 5.58 4.32
N ASP A 221 -17.53 4.50 5.02
CA ASP A 221 -17.74 4.35 6.46
C ASP A 221 -16.45 3.83 7.11
N ARG A 222 -15.69 4.74 7.69
CA ARG A 222 -14.41 4.41 8.35
C ARG A 222 -14.58 3.66 9.67
N SER A 223 -15.79 3.62 10.22
CA SER A 223 -16.05 2.82 11.43
C SER A 223 -15.89 1.33 11.17
N THR A 224 -16.01 0.91 9.92
CA THR A 224 -15.70 -0.46 9.45
C THR A 224 -14.20 -0.78 9.49
N GLY A 225 -13.35 0.21 9.69
CA GLY A 225 -11.90 0.07 9.59
C GLY A 225 -11.35 0.15 8.17
N TYR A 226 -12.19 0.39 7.17
CA TYR A 226 -11.83 0.45 5.76
C TYR A 226 -12.09 1.85 5.16
N ALA A 227 -11.16 2.32 4.33
CA ALA A 227 -11.34 3.45 3.45
C ALA A 227 -10.66 3.13 2.10
N PRO A 228 -11.35 3.26 0.97
CA PRO A 228 -10.83 2.91 -0.35
C PRO A 228 -9.87 3.99 -0.86
N LEU A 229 -8.68 4.04 -0.28
CA LEU A 229 -7.67 5.04 -0.64
C LEU A 229 -6.77 4.61 -1.80
N LEU A 230 -6.68 3.32 -2.07
CA LEU A 230 -5.95 2.77 -3.20
C LEU A 230 -6.97 2.34 -4.26
N ILE A 231 -6.87 2.90 -5.44
CA ILE A 231 -7.84 2.68 -6.53
C ILE A 231 -7.07 2.32 -7.80
N ASP A 232 -7.49 1.25 -8.46
CA ASP A 232 -7.07 0.90 -9.79
C ASP A 232 -8.12 1.40 -10.79
N ILE A 233 -7.66 2.06 -11.86
CA ILE A 233 -8.51 2.61 -12.91
C ILE A 233 -7.96 2.19 -14.26
N VAL A 234 -8.79 1.51 -15.04
CA VAL A 234 -8.49 1.17 -16.43
C VAL A 234 -9.00 2.28 -17.33
N VAL A 235 -8.14 2.81 -18.19
CA VAL A 235 -8.45 3.87 -19.14
C VAL A 235 -8.43 3.33 -20.56
N GLU A 236 -9.49 3.58 -21.30
CA GLU A 236 -9.59 3.34 -22.74
C GLU A 236 -9.68 4.71 -23.44
N PRO A 237 -8.56 5.26 -23.96
CA PRO A 237 -8.55 6.58 -24.55
C PRO A 237 -9.12 6.54 -25.98
N THR A 238 -9.75 7.65 -26.40
CA THR A 238 -10.15 7.84 -27.81
C THR A 238 -8.96 8.24 -28.72
N GLY A 239 -7.81 8.53 -28.13
CA GLY A 239 -6.59 8.97 -28.82
C GLY A 239 -5.33 8.44 -28.17
N VAL A 240 -4.44 9.31 -27.76
CA VAL A 240 -3.19 8.95 -27.10
C VAL A 240 -3.46 8.64 -25.61
N MET A 241 -2.79 7.60 -25.09
CA MET A 241 -2.84 7.27 -23.68
C MET A 241 -2.34 8.47 -22.84
N PRO A 242 -3.07 8.91 -21.81
CA PRO A 242 -2.59 9.98 -20.95
C PRO A 242 -1.36 9.55 -20.15
N ASP A 243 -0.51 10.51 -19.82
CA ASP A 243 0.69 10.24 -19.00
C ASP A 243 0.30 9.99 -17.53
N ARG A 244 -0.79 10.57 -17.10
CA ARG A 244 -1.38 10.43 -15.74
C ARG A 244 -2.88 10.60 -15.81
N ILE A 245 -3.55 10.24 -14.72
CA ILE A 245 -4.93 10.59 -14.49
C ILE A 245 -5.08 11.36 -13.17
N LEU A 246 -6.09 12.21 -13.09
CA LEU A 246 -6.53 12.84 -11.86
C LEU A 246 -7.81 12.16 -11.41
N VAL A 247 -7.90 11.80 -10.15
CA VAL A 247 -9.14 11.33 -9.54
C VAL A 247 -9.66 12.40 -8.62
N ALA A 248 -10.87 12.87 -8.87
CA ALA A 248 -11.54 13.84 -8.03
C ALA A 248 -12.65 13.16 -7.22
N VAL A 249 -12.76 13.57 -5.97
CA VAL A 249 -13.84 13.22 -5.04
C VAL A 249 -14.62 14.49 -4.77
N ASP A 250 -15.94 14.46 -4.97
CA ASP A 250 -16.83 15.61 -4.80
C ASP A 250 -16.30 16.88 -5.49
N GLU A 251 -15.89 16.68 -6.76
CA GLU A 251 -15.34 17.73 -7.63
C GLU A 251 -13.96 18.28 -7.19
N VAL A 252 -13.31 17.71 -6.18
CA VAL A 252 -11.97 18.11 -5.72
C VAL A 252 -10.96 17.02 -6.08
N VAL A 253 -9.90 17.37 -6.79
CA VAL A 253 -8.83 16.42 -7.13
C VAL A 253 -8.23 15.86 -5.86
N ALA A 254 -8.39 14.55 -5.66
CA ALA A 254 -7.99 13.85 -4.45
C ALA A 254 -6.72 13.00 -4.64
N GLY A 255 -6.35 12.69 -5.88
CA GLY A 255 -5.14 11.93 -6.16
C GLY A 255 -4.73 11.95 -7.62
N VAL A 256 -3.46 11.60 -7.87
CA VAL A 256 -2.87 11.46 -9.20
C VAL A 256 -2.52 10.01 -9.44
N GLY A 257 -3.05 9.44 -10.51
CA GLY A 257 -2.76 8.08 -10.95
C GLY A 257 -1.54 8.00 -11.86
N LEU A 258 -0.72 7.00 -11.62
CA LEU A 258 0.42 6.65 -12.44
C LEU A 258 0.12 5.40 -13.27
N PRO A 259 0.58 5.34 -14.54
CA PRO A 259 0.41 4.13 -15.35
C PRO A 259 1.26 2.98 -14.80
N THR A 260 0.77 1.75 -14.95
CA THR A 260 1.55 0.54 -14.66
C THR A 260 2.30 0.07 -15.90
N GLN A 261 3.45 -0.58 -15.71
CA GLN A 261 4.25 -1.10 -16.81
C GLN A 261 3.64 -2.38 -17.41
N ASP A 262 3.11 -3.25 -16.56
CA ASP A 262 2.72 -4.60 -16.96
C ASP A 262 1.32 -4.65 -17.58
N GLU A 263 0.46 -3.67 -17.28
CA GLU A 263 -0.90 -3.59 -17.77
C GLU A 263 -1.17 -2.24 -18.46
N PRO A 264 -1.00 -2.15 -19.79
CA PRO A 264 -1.28 -0.93 -20.53
C PRO A 264 -2.70 -0.43 -20.32
N GLY A 265 -2.85 0.83 -19.93
CA GLY A 265 -4.16 1.43 -19.63
C GLY A 265 -4.56 1.35 -18.16
N LEU A 266 -3.90 0.55 -17.34
CA LEU A 266 -4.11 0.52 -15.91
C LEU A 266 -3.33 1.65 -15.22
N PHE A 267 -4.04 2.43 -14.40
CA PHE A 267 -3.50 3.49 -13.55
C PHE A 267 -3.78 3.18 -12.08
N ARG A 268 -2.76 3.33 -11.25
CA ARG A 268 -2.88 3.20 -9.80
C ARG A 268 -2.88 4.55 -9.14
N VAL A 269 -3.84 4.77 -8.27
CA VAL A 269 -4.08 6.04 -7.61
C VAL A 269 -4.12 5.85 -6.10
N ILE A 270 -3.44 6.72 -5.36
CA ILE A 270 -3.65 6.85 -3.93
C ILE A 270 -4.34 8.20 -3.67
N LEU A 271 -5.47 8.15 -2.99
CA LEU A 271 -6.23 9.33 -2.65
C LEU A 271 -5.75 9.98 -1.34
N ASP A 272 -5.84 11.30 -1.27
CA ASP A 272 -5.66 12.02 0.00
C ASP A 272 -6.81 11.66 0.95
N PRO A 273 -6.52 11.00 2.09
CA PRO A 273 -7.57 10.59 3.03
C PRO A 273 -8.35 11.76 3.63
N ALA A 274 -7.81 12.97 3.61
CA ALA A 274 -8.53 14.17 4.07
C ALA A 274 -9.68 14.57 3.13
N LEU A 275 -9.61 14.15 1.86
CA LEU A 275 -10.61 14.44 0.84
C LEU A 275 -11.63 13.29 0.65
N LEU A 276 -11.54 12.24 1.48
CA LEU A 276 -12.49 11.12 1.47
C LEU A 276 -13.02 10.86 2.90
N PRO A 277 -13.76 11.81 3.52
CA PRO A 277 -14.35 11.59 4.85
C PRO A 277 -15.46 10.53 4.82
N ASP A 278 -16.08 10.26 5.96
CA ASP A 278 -17.28 9.43 6.01
C ASP A 278 -18.44 10.11 5.29
N GLY A 279 -19.21 9.34 4.55
CA GLY A 279 -20.38 9.83 3.83
C GLY A 279 -20.48 9.36 2.40
N ALA A 280 -21.43 9.97 1.68
CA ALA A 280 -21.65 9.72 0.26
C ALA A 280 -20.72 10.61 -0.59
N HIS A 281 -20.09 10.00 -1.60
CA HIS A 281 -19.14 10.68 -2.48
C HIS A 281 -19.43 10.42 -3.96
N THR A 282 -19.01 11.38 -4.79
CA THR A 282 -18.96 11.23 -6.25
C THR A 282 -17.50 11.14 -6.70
N MET A 283 -17.24 10.39 -7.77
CA MET A 283 -15.93 10.27 -8.39
C MET A 283 -15.95 10.79 -9.81
N GLN A 284 -14.92 11.54 -10.18
CA GLN A 284 -14.63 11.96 -11.55
C GLN A 284 -13.19 11.60 -11.88
N VAL A 285 -12.94 11.27 -13.14
CA VAL A 285 -11.60 10.96 -13.65
C VAL A 285 -11.28 11.90 -14.80
N VAL A 286 -10.08 12.46 -14.77
CA VAL A 286 -9.60 13.42 -15.79
C VAL A 286 -8.24 12.93 -16.29
N ALA A 287 -8.08 12.81 -17.58
CA ALA A 287 -6.80 12.55 -18.23
C ALA A 287 -5.89 13.77 -18.09
N TRP A 288 -4.61 13.52 -17.84
CA TRP A 288 -3.56 14.53 -17.84
C TRP A 288 -2.43 14.10 -18.77
N SER A 289 -2.07 14.96 -19.70
CA SER A 289 -0.96 14.73 -20.64
C SER A 289 0.16 15.73 -20.40
N ASP A 290 1.38 15.38 -20.78
CA ASP A 290 2.56 16.24 -20.70
C ASP A 290 2.30 17.60 -21.34
N GLY A 291 2.65 18.67 -20.61
CA GLY A 291 2.27 20.03 -20.97
C GLY A 291 1.02 20.55 -20.27
N GLY A 292 0.37 19.71 -19.42
CA GLY A 292 -0.77 20.11 -18.58
C GLY A 292 -2.11 20.12 -19.30
N THR A 293 -2.21 19.48 -20.46
CA THR A 293 -3.50 19.32 -21.16
C THR A 293 -4.39 18.35 -20.41
N LEU A 294 -5.63 18.75 -20.13
CA LEU A 294 -6.64 17.97 -19.44
C LEU A 294 -7.74 17.55 -20.43
N GLY A 295 -8.27 16.33 -20.23
CA GLY A 295 -9.42 15.82 -20.99
C GLY A 295 -10.35 15.04 -20.08
N GLU A 296 -11.65 15.13 -20.31
CA GLU A 296 -12.64 14.38 -19.54
C GLU A 296 -12.55 12.88 -19.83
N LEU A 297 -12.60 12.03 -18.81
CA LEU A 297 -12.77 10.60 -18.94
C LEU A 297 -14.15 10.23 -18.40
N THR A 298 -15.00 9.68 -19.28
CA THR A 298 -16.32 9.22 -18.87
C THR A 298 -16.15 7.99 -17.96
N LEU A 299 -16.46 8.14 -16.67
CA LEU A 299 -16.39 7.04 -15.72
C LEU A 299 -17.53 6.06 -15.96
N GLN A 300 -17.17 4.83 -16.29
CA GLN A 300 -18.10 3.72 -16.39
C GLN A 300 -18.11 2.97 -15.06
N ALA A 301 -19.30 2.57 -14.62
CA ALA A 301 -19.41 1.67 -13.49
C ALA A 301 -18.68 0.37 -13.84
N GLY A 302 -17.71 -0.01 -13.03
CA GLY A 302 -17.04 -1.31 -13.12
C GLY A 302 -18.03 -2.47 -12.94
N SER A 303 -17.54 -3.68 -12.86
CA SER A 303 -18.32 -4.92 -12.71
C SER A 303 -19.05 -5.00 -11.35
N ARG A 304 -19.82 -3.96 -11.02
CA ARG A 304 -20.55 -3.88 -9.78
C ARG A 304 -21.79 -4.74 -9.80
N LEU A 305 -21.95 -5.51 -8.75
CA LEU A 305 -23.23 -6.11 -8.43
C LEU A 305 -24.08 -5.05 -7.71
N GLN A 306 -25.14 -4.59 -8.37
CA GLN A 306 -26.09 -3.61 -7.83
C GLN A 306 -27.49 -4.21 -7.74
N ARG A 307 -28.19 -3.93 -6.63
CA ARG A 307 -29.60 -4.28 -6.53
C ARG A 307 -30.42 -3.19 -7.21
N THR A 308 -31.22 -3.57 -8.20
CA THR A 308 -32.20 -2.71 -8.84
C THR A 308 -33.60 -3.23 -8.60
N PRO A 309 -34.67 -2.46 -8.85
CA PRO A 309 -36.06 -2.97 -8.81
C PRO A 309 -36.28 -4.20 -9.71
N ASP A 310 -35.53 -4.30 -10.81
CA ASP A 310 -35.63 -5.36 -11.81
C ASP A 310 -34.70 -6.56 -11.52
N GLY A 311 -33.93 -6.55 -10.43
CA GLY A 311 -33.02 -7.61 -10.05
C GLY A 311 -31.58 -7.13 -9.77
N TRP A 312 -30.62 -8.06 -9.80
CA TRP A 312 -29.21 -7.76 -9.66
C TRP A 312 -28.58 -7.37 -11.01
N MET A 313 -27.81 -6.31 -11.02
CA MET A 313 -27.11 -5.81 -12.19
C MET A 313 -25.58 -5.94 -11.97
N VAL A 314 -24.89 -6.51 -12.97
CA VAL A 314 -23.41 -6.58 -13.01
C VAL A 314 -22.94 -5.94 -14.31
N ALA A 315 -21.98 -5.04 -14.23
CA ALA A 315 -21.42 -4.34 -15.38
C ALA A 315 -22.49 -3.74 -16.31
N GLY A 316 -23.52 -3.11 -15.73
CA GLY A 316 -24.61 -2.52 -16.48
C GLY A 316 -25.61 -3.52 -17.10
N ARG A 317 -25.45 -4.81 -16.81
CA ARG A 317 -26.39 -5.87 -17.27
C ARG A 317 -27.18 -6.40 -16.10
N ILE A 318 -28.52 -6.43 -16.25
CA ILE A 318 -29.39 -7.09 -15.29
C ILE A 318 -29.13 -8.60 -15.38
N LEU A 319 -28.85 -9.22 -14.24
CA LEU A 319 -28.72 -10.66 -14.16
C LEU A 319 -30.14 -11.29 -14.27
N PRO A 320 -30.36 -12.22 -15.21
CA PRO A 320 -31.65 -12.88 -15.34
C PRO A 320 -32.05 -13.56 -14.03
N ASP A 321 -33.34 -13.54 -13.70
CA ASP A 321 -33.88 -14.27 -12.54
C ASP A 321 -33.60 -15.78 -12.62
N GLU A 322 -33.39 -16.31 -13.82
CA GLU A 322 -32.98 -17.69 -14.08
C GLU A 322 -31.66 -18.08 -13.43
N LEU A 323 -30.81 -17.11 -13.12
CA LEU A 323 -29.58 -17.32 -12.34
C LEU A 323 -29.86 -17.77 -10.88
N ARG A 324 -31.09 -17.62 -10.40
CA ARG A 324 -31.51 -18.08 -9.07
C ARG A 324 -31.89 -19.56 -9.03
N THR A 325 -32.11 -20.20 -10.15
CA THR A 325 -32.62 -21.57 -10.24
C THR A 325 -31.62 -22.60 -10.74
N ALA A 326 -30.42 -22.18 -11.16
CA ALA A 326 -29.34 -23.09 -11.53
C ALA A 326 -28.78 -23.82 -10.28
N THR A 327 -28.38 -25.09 -10.48
CA THR A 327 -27.73 -25.91 -9.43
C THR A 327 -26.30 -25.36 -9.19
N ARG A 328 -26.26 -24.21 -8.58
CA ARG A 328 -25.03 -23.58 -8.18
C ARG A 328 -24.71 -23.98 -6.76
N VAL A 329 -23.53 -24.48 -6.56
CA VAL A 329 -23.04 -24.87 -5.25
C VAL A 329 -21.91 -23.91 -4.88
N ALA A 330 -22.05 -23.24 -3.76
CA ALA A 330 -20.97 -22.57 -3.10
C ALA A 330 -20.71 -23.28 -1.76
N HIS A 331 -19.45 -23.57 -1.51
CA HIS A 331 -19.03 -24.18 -0.26
C HIS A 331 -18.04 -23.26 0.44
N VAL A 332 -18.44 -22.77 1.59
CA VAL A 332 -17.58 -21.99 2.46
C VAL A 332 -16.76 -22.96 3.29
N GLU A 333 -15.44 -22.91 3.13
CA GLU A 333 -14.51 -23.79 3.83
C GLU A 333 -14.00 -23.17 5.10
N GLN A 334 -13.76 -21.86 5.07
CA GLN A 334 -13.20 -21.15 6.21
C GLN A 334 -13.87 -19.78 6.35
N VAL A 335 -14.21 -19.46 7.59
CA VAL A 335 -14.58 -18.11 8.00
C VAL A 335 -13.66 -17.76 9.17
N THR A 336 -12.87 -16.72 9.02
CA THR A 336 -12.03 -16.20 10.10
C THR A 336 -12.45 -14.78 10.41
N ALA A 337 -12.48 -14.44 11.70
CA ALA A 337 -12.73 -13.08 12.15
C ALA A 337 -11.51 -12.60 12.94
N ASP A 338 -10.94 -11.49 12.52
CA ASP A 338 -9.86 -10.81 13.23
C ASP A 338 -10.27 -9.34 13.41
N GLY A 339 -10.77 -9.04 14.61
CA GLY A 339 -11.39 -7.75 14.90
C GLY A 339 -12.61 -7.48 14.01
N PRO A 340 -12.63 -6.35 13.27
CA PRO A 340 -13.74 -5.99 12.38
C PRO A 340 -13.66 -6.67 11.01
N VAL A 341 -12.61 -7.44 10.73
CA VAL A 341 -12.41 -8.11 9.44
C VAL A 341 -12.91 -9.54 9.52
N ILE A 342 -13.80 -9.90 8.59
CA ILE A 342 -14.24 -11.28 8.38
C ILE A 342 -13.68 -11.71 7.01
N ALA A 343 -12.80 -12.70 7.01
CA ALA A 343 -12.35 -13.34 5.78
C ALA A 343 -13.13 -14.64 5.56
N VAL A 344 -13.63 -14.79 4.35
CA VAL A 344 -14.41 -15.96 3.92
C VAL A 344 -13.73 -16.58 2.71
N SER A 345 -13.37 -17.84 2.79
CA SER A 345 -12.79 -18.56 1.66
C SER A 345 -13.57 -19.85 1.38
N GLY A 346 -13.51 -20.30 0.13
CA GLY A 346 -14.23 -21.48 -0.30
C GLY A 346 -14.15 -21.70 -1.80
N TRP A 347 -15.17 -22.36 -2.34
CA TRP A 347 -15.31 -22.54 -3.78
C TRP A 347 -16.77 -22.45 -4.21
N ALA A 348 -16.99 -22.11 -5.49
CA ALA A 348 -18.31 -22.06 -6.11
C ALA A 348 -18.27 -22.60 -7.54
N ALA A 349 -19.29 -23.31 -7.95
CA ALA A 349 -19.41 -23.84 -9.31
C ALA A 349 -20.86 -24.01 -9.75
N ASP A 350 -21.09 -23.92 -11.04
CA ASP A 350 -22.33 -24.39 -11.68
C ASP A 350 -22.11 -25.84 -12.10
N LEU A 351 -22.64 -26.76 -11.33
CA LEU A 351 -22.41 -28.21 -11.54
C LEU A 351 -23.22 -28.75 -12.73
N ASP A 352 -24.31 -28.13 -13.12
CA ASP A 352 -25.12 -28.55 -14.26
C ASP A 352 -24.44 -28.18 -15.59
N GLN A 353 -23.87 -26.96 -15.64
CA GLN A 353 -23.16 -26.49 -16.81
C GLN A 353 -21.65 -26.82 -16.78
N ARG A 354 -21.16 -27.33 -15.66
CA ARG A 354 -19.74 -27.63 -15.41
C ARG A 354 -18.82 -26.44 -15.70
N THR A 355 -19.20 -25.27 -15.18
CA THR A 355 -18.42 -24.05 -15.38
C THR A 355 -18.08 -23.43 -14.04
N ALA A 356 -16.89 -22.83 -13.96
CA ALA A 356 -16.54 -21.93 -12.87
C ALA A 356 -17.36 -20.63 -12.99
N PRO A 357 -17.73 -20.00 -11.88
CA PRO A 357 -18.39 -18.70 -11.91
C PRO A 357 -17.41 -17.63 -12.43
N GLN A 358 -17.95 -16.57 -13.02
CA GLN A 358 -17.13 -15.41 -13.40
C GLN A 358 -16.80 -14.52 -12.20
N PHE A 359 -17.57 -14.61 -11.14
CA PHE A 359 -17.37 -13.93 -9.87
C PHE A 359 -18.13 -14.62 -8.75
N VAL A 360 -17.75 -14.38 -7.51
CA VAL A 360 -18.48 -14.80 -6.31
C VAL A 360 -18.78 -13.55 -5.49
N ALA A 361 -20.04 -13.37 -5.09
CA ALA A 361 -20.45 -12.25 -4.25
C ALA A 361 -20.86 -12.74 -2.86
N LEU A 362 -20.32 -12.10 -1.83
CA LEU A 362 -20.80 -12.24 -0.46
C LEU A 362 -21.92 -11.23 -0.21
N VAL A 363 -23.08 -11.71 0.18
CA VAL A 363 -24.29 -10.89 0.32
C VAL A 363 -24.91 -11.11 1.70
N ASP A 364 -25.29 -10.02 2.38
CA ASP A 364 -26.12 -10.03 3.59
C ASP A 364 -27.46 -9.37 3.29
N GLY A 365 -28.52 -10.18 3.19
CA GLY A 365 -29.84 -9.72 2.75
C GLY A 365 -29.80 -9.09 1.36
N ASP A 366 -30.07 -7.79 1.26
CA ASP A 366 -30.01 -7.01 0.02
C ASP A 366 -28.69 -6.22 -0.15
N THR A 367 -27.73 -6.42 0.76
CA THR A 367 -26.45 -5.72 0.75
C THR A 367 -25.36 -6.62 0.23
N VAL A 368 -24.59 -6.17 -0.76
CA VAL A 368 -23.37 -6.83 -1.22
C VAL A 368 -22.23 -6.39 -0.33
N LEU A 369 -21.62 -7.34 0.36
CA LEU A 369 -20.50 -7.09 1.27
C LEU A 369 -19.15 -7.14 0.53
N ASN A 370 -19.02 -8.08 -0.42
CA ASN A 370 -17.81 -8.21 -1.24
C ASN A 370 -18.13 -8.92 -2.56
N VAL A 371 -17.32 -8.68 -3.59
CA VAL A 371 -17.35 -9.39 -4.88
C VAL A 371 -15.93 -9.80 -5.22
N ASP A 372 -15.70 -11.12 -5.34
CA ASP A 372 -14.42 -11.66 -5.78
C ASP A 372 -14.52 -12.06 -7.27
N THR A 373 -13.63 -11.49 -8.08
CA THR A 373 -13.50 -11.78 -9.52
C THR A 373 -12.21 -12.51 -9.85
N ALA A 374 -11.27 -12.55 -8.91
CA ALA A 374 -9.94 -13.18 -9.05
C ALA A 374 -9.96 -14.63 -8.55
N LEU A 375 -10.80 -15.47 -9.14
CA LEU A 375 -10.95 -16.85 -8.73
C LEU A 375 -9.69 -17.67 -9.04
N THR A 376 -9.26 -18.48 -8.08
CA THR A 376 -8.05 -19.29 -8.18
C THR A 376 -8.32 -20.75 -8.51
N THR A 377 -7.32 -21.46 -9.01
CA THR A 377 -7.44 -22.86 -9.40
C THR A 377 -7.44 -23.80 -8.18
N ARG A 378 -8.38 -24.76 -8.17
CA ARG A 378 -8.51 -25.80 -7.14
C ARG A 378 -8.49 -27.19 -7.77
N ALA A 379 -7.35 -27.84 -7.70
CA ALA A 379 -7.16 -29.19 -8.27
C ALA A 379 -8.02 -30.26 -7.59
N ASP A 380 -8.34 -30.10 -6.32
CA ASP A 380 -9.22 -30.99 -5.55
C ASP A 380 -10.68 -30.87 -6.00
N VAL A 381 -11.17 -29.67 -6.26
CA VAL A 381 -12.51 -29.41 -6.82
C VAL A 381 -12.58 -29.97 -8.25
N ALA A 382 -11.56 -29.72 -9.06
CA ALA A 382 -11.45 -30.26 -10.42
C ALA A 382 -11.50 -31.79 -10.44
N SER A 383 -10.82 -32.46 -9.50
CA SER A 383 -10.80 -33.93 -9.40
C SER A 383 -12.16 -34.54 -9.05
N GLN A 384 -13.01 -33.81 -8.34
CA GLN A 384 -14.34 -34.28 -7.91
C GLN A 384 -15.45 -33.92 -8.91
N HIS A 385 -15.34 -32.78 -9.57
CA HIS A 385 -16.43 -32.19 -10.37
C HIS A 385 -16.08 -31.98 -11.84
N GLY A 386 -14.80 -32.14 -12.22
CA GLY A 386 -14.28 -32.00 -13.59
C GLY A 386 -13.39 -30.78 -13.77
N GLU A 387 -12.49 -30.84 -14.75
CA GLU A 387 -11.49 -29.79 -15.03
C GLU A 387 -12.13 -28.43 -15.38
N ASP A 388 -13.35 -28.46 -15.94
CA ASP A 388 -14.07 -27.24 -16.34
C ASP A 388 -14.47 -26.34 -15.15
N VAL A 389 -14.45 -26.86 -13.93
CA VAL A 389 -14.73 -26.13 -12.68
C VAL A 389 -13.46 -25.87 -11.85
N ALA A 390 -12.29 -26.04 -12.42
CA ALA A 390 -11.03 -25.88 -11.68
C ALA A 390 -10.81 -24.46 -11.10
N GLN A 391 -11.23 -23.42 -11.81
CA GLN A 391 -11.14 -22.02 -11.33
C GLN A 391 -12.37 -21.63 -10.50
N ALA A 392 -12.54 -22.25 -9.36
CA ALA A 392 -13.74 -22.12 -8.56
C ALA A 392 -13.52 -21.55 -7.16
N ALA A 393 -12.26 -21.32 -6.75
CA ALA A 393 -11.95 -20.85 -5.41
C ALA A 393 -12.03 -19.33 -5.28
N PHE A 394 -12.58 -18.86 -4.18
CA PHE A 394 -12.66 -17.46 -3.78
C PHE A 394 -12.06 -17.27 -2.39
N SER A 395 -11.58 -16.05 -2.08
CA SER A 395 -11.05 -15.71 -0.77
C SER A 395 -11.29 -14.24 -0.41
#